data_21cb874bb320b8b3ced064790cf8013d
#
_entry.id   21cb874bb320b8b3ced064790cf8013d
#
_cell.length_a   1.000
_cell.length_b   1.000
_cell.length_c   1.000
_cell.angle_alpha   90.00
_cell.angle_beta   90.00
_cell.angle_gamma   90.00
#
_symmetry.space_group_name_H-M   'P 1'
#
loop_
_entity.id
_entity.type
_entity.pdbx_description
1 polymer ?
#
loop_
_entity_poly.entity_id
_entity_poly.type
_entity_poly.pdbx_seq_one_letter_code
_entity_poly.pdbx_strand_id
1 'polypeptide(L)'
;VLHPGTGQPITPDDLAPLFPEALIQQEVTQERWIEIPEQVQSIYRQWRPTPLYRARRLEQILDTPAKIYYKYEGVSPAGSHKPNTAIPQAYYNKQAGVKRLTTETGAGQWGSSLALAGAFFDLEVVVYMVKVSYQQ
;
A
#
# COMPACT_ATOMS: atom_id res chain seq x y z
N VAL A 1 7.19 11.86 13.93
CA VAL A 1 8.17 10.79 14.24
C VAL A 1 9.47 11.46 14.64
N LEU A 2 10.20 10.91 15.61
CA LEU A 2 11.50 11.42 16.05
C LEU A 2 12.63 10.60 15.42
N HIS A 3 13.69 11.28 15.00
CA HIS A 3 14.89 10.64 14.46
C HIS A 3 15.61 9.86 15.59
N PRO A 4 15.92 8.57 15.41
CA PRO A 4 16.39 7.70 16.49
C PRO A 4 17.77 8.12 17.05
N GLY A 5 18.62 8.77 16.23
CA GLY A 5 19.94 9.20 16.64
C GLY A 5 19.99 10.59 17.30
N THR A 6 19.06 11.49 16.95
CA THR A 6 19.09 12.88 17.43
C THR A 6 17.96 13.25 18.38
N GLY A 7 16.89 12.45 18.42
CA GLY A 7 15.67 12.76 19.19
C GLY A 7 14.87 13.96 18.68
N GLN A 8 15.27 14.56 17.55
CA GLN A 8 14.56 15.67 16.92
C GLN A 8 13.48 15.17 15.95
N PRO A 9 12.47 15.99 15.60
CA PRO A 9 11.52 15.65 14.55
C PRO A 9 12.25 15.25 13.26
N ILE A 10 11.76 14.16 12.62
CA ILE A 10 12.31 13.69 11.33
C ILE A 10 12.03 14.73 10.25
N THR A 11 13.00 14.93 9.37
CA THR A 11 12.92 15.85 8.23
C THR A 11 12.77 15.07 6.91
N PRO A 12 12.36 15.70 5.80
CA PRO A 12 12.36 15.07 4.48
C PRO A 12 13.73 14.49 4.09
N ASP A 13 14.82 15.17 4.43
CA ASP A 13 16.18 14.72 4.13
C ASP A 13 16.55 13.40 4.85
N ASP A 14 16.01 13.18 6.03
CA ASP A 14 16.20 11.92 6.78
C ASP A 14 15.53 10.72 6.08
N LEU A 15 14.54 10.97 5.22
CA LEU A 15 13.81 9.95 4.46
C LEU A 15 14.44 9.65 3.08
N ALA A 16 15.23 10.58 2.54
CA ALA A 16 15.82 10.48 1.21
C ALA A 16 16.64 9.20 0.95
N PRO A 17 17.37 8.61 1.94
CA PRO A 17 18.05 7.34 1.74
C PRO A 17 17.13 6.14 1.52
N LEU A 18 15.84 6.25 1.92
CA LEU A 18 14.89 5.13 1.93
C LEU A 18 13.80 5.26 0.86
N PHE A 19 13.45 6.49 0.49
CA PHE A 19 12.32 6.77 -0.40
C PHE A 19 12.71 7.73 -1.52
N PRO A 20 12.17 7.54 -2.73
CA PRO A 20 12.36 8.51 -3.81
C PRO A 20 11.69 9.84 -3.49
N GLU A 21 12.28 10.93 -3.98
CA GLU A 21 11.85 12.31 -3.74
C GLU A 21 10.34 12.50 -4.00
N ALA A 22 9.80 11.90 -5.06
CA ALA A 22 8.37 12.03 -5.39
C ALA A 22 7.43 11.49 -4.30
N LEU A 23 7.84 10.48 -3.53
CA LEU A 23 7.07 9.96 -2.38
C LEU A 23 7.22 10.87 -1.16
N ILE A 24 8.42 11.39 -0.93
CA ILE A 24 8.69 12.33 0.16
C ILE A 24 7.86 13.60 -0.02
N GLN A 25 7.83 14.15 -1.24
CA GLN A 25 7.03 15.33 -1.57
C GLN A 25 5.53 15.11 -1.35
N GLN A 26 5.01 13.91 -1.65
CA GLN A 26 3.61 13.60 -1.37
C GLN A 26 3.33 13.51 0.14
N GLU A 27 4.27 13.03 0.94
CA GLU A 27 4.11 12.92 2.40
C GLU A 27 4.09 14.29 3.08
N VAL A 28 4.86 15.26 2.58
CA VAL A 28 4.98 16.60 3.20
C VAL A 28 4.10 17.67 2.56
N THR A 29 3.41 17.34 1.45
CA THR A 29 2.56 18.32 0.75
C THR A 29 1.36 18.75 1.59
N GLN A 30 0.95 20.00 1.42
CA GLN A 30 -0.29 20.56 1.97
C GLN A 30 -1.44 20.56 0.95
N GLU A 31 -1.17 20.12 -0.28
CA GLU A 31 -2.18 20.00 -1.31
C GLU A 31 -3.20 18.92 -0.95
N ARG A 32 -4.48 19.29 -0.95
CA ARG A 32 -5.58 18.37 -0.63
C ARG A 32 -5.72 17.24 -1.65
N TRP A 33 -5.38 17.50 -2.91
CA TRP A 33 -5.55 16.59 -4.01
C TRP A 33 -4.24 16.42 -4.76
N ILE A 34 -3.78 15.19 -4.88
CA ILE A 34 -2.61 14.82 -5.66
C ILE A 34 -3.12 13.99 -6.84
N GLU A 35 -2.70 14.34 -8.04
CA GLU A 35 -3.05 13.59 -9.24
C GLU A 35 -2.41 12.21 -9.21
N ILE A 36 -3.23 11.17 -9.49
CA ILE A 36 -2.75 9.81 -9.61
C ILE A 36 -2.26 9.62 -11.06
N PRO A 37 -1.00 9.19 -11.28
CA PRO A 37 -0.46 8.95 -12.61
C PRO A 37 -1.33 7.98 -13.44
N GLU A 38 -1.49 8.23 -14.74
CA GLU A 38 -2.35 7.42 -15.61
C GLU A 38 -1.97 5.93 -15.59
N GLN A 39 -0.69 5.59 -15.52
CA GLN A 39 -0.25 4.20 -15.42
C GLN A 39 -0.78 3.53 -14.14
N VAL A 40 -0.75 4.23 -13.02
CA VAL A 40 -1.31 3.73 -11.74
C VAL A 40 -2.83 3.63 -11.83
N GLN A 41 -3.51 4.64 -12.41
CA GLN A 41 -4.96 4.61 -12.61
C GLN A 41 -5.39 3.44 -13.48
N SER A 42 -4.65 3.16 -14.56
CA SER A 42 -4.98 2.06 -15.48
C SER A 42 -4.89 0.69 -14.79
N ILE A 43 -3.93 0.51 -13.88
CA ILE A 43 -3.83 -0.68 -13.04
C ILE A 43 -5.01 -0.74 -12.06
N TYR A 44 -5.33 0.36 -11.39
CA TYR A 44 -6.46 0.41 -10.46
C TYR A 44 -7.81 0.06 -11.10
N ARG A 45 -8.05 0.44 -12.35
CA ARG A 45 -9.28 0.10 -13.08
C ARG A 45 -9.54 -1.41 -13.21
N GLN A 46 -8.54 -2.27 -12.94
CA GLN A 46 -8.72 -3.72 -12.97
C GLN A 46 -9.57 -4.25 -11.81
N TRP A 47 -9.63 -3.54 -10.66
CA TRP A 47 -10.42 -3.97 -9.49
C TRP A 47 -11.11 -2.83 -8.74
N ARG A 48 -10.89 -1.59 -9.10
CA ARG A 48 -11.52 -0.43 -8.45
C ARG A 48 -12.57 0.20 -9.36
N PRO A 49 -13.67 0.72 -8.81
CA PRO A 49 -14.01 0.76 -7.38
C PRO A 49 -14.36 -0.62 -6.82
N THR A 50 -13.87 -0.93 -5.60
CA THR A 50 -14.24 -2.17 -4.91
C THR A 50 -15.70 -2.15 -4.46
N PRO A 51 -16.39 -3.31 -4.38
CA PRO A 51 -17.80 -3.37 -3.97
C PRO A 51 -18.04 -2.82 -2.58
N LEU A 52 -19.17 -2.16 -2.41
CA LEU A 52 -19.69 -1.73 -1.12
C LEU A 52 -20.93 -2.57 -0.78
N TYR A 53 -20.87 -3.37 0.27
CA TYR A 53 -21.96 -4.22 0.70
C TYR A 53 -22.55 -3.76 2.03
N ARG A 54 -23.87 -3.96 2.19
CA ARG A 54 -24.53 -3.77 3.47
C ARG A 54 -24.61 -5.10 4.22
N ALA A 55 -24.14 -5.10 5.46
CA ALA A 55 -24.07 -6.27 6.34
C ALA A 55 -25.39 -6.50 7.09
N ARG A 56 -26.51 -6.73 6.36
CA ARG A 56 -27.87 -6.85 6.93
C ARG A 56 -27.97 -7.94 8.01
N ARG A 57 -27.31 -9.09 7.83
CA ARG A 57 -27.32 -10.17 8.83
C ARG A 57 -26.63 -9.75 10.12
N LEU A 58 -25.52 -8.99 10.02
CA LEU A 58 -24.84 -8.47 11.20
C LEU A 58 -25.71 -7.45 11.94
N GLU A 59 -26.39 -6.56 11.21
CA GLU A 59 -27.35 -5.61 11.80
C GLU A 59 -28.42 -6.33 12.61
N GLN A 60 -28.98 -7.42 12.09
CA GLN A 60 -30.01 -8.23 12.77
C GLN A 60 -29.44 -8.93 14.01
N ILE A 61 -28.26 -9.53 13.92
CA ILE A 61 -27.61 -10.22 15.06
C ILE A 61 -27.32 -9.23 16.19
N LEU A 62 -26.89 -8.00 15.85
CA LEU A 62 -26.57 -6.96 16.83
C LEU A 62 -27.80 -6.22 17.36
N ASP A 63 -28.99 -6.50 16.82
CA ASP A 63 -30.25 -5.80 17.11
C ASP A 63 -30.06 -4.27 17.13
N THR A 64 -29.42 -3.73 16.09
CA THR A 64 -29.04 -2.32 16.00
C THR A 64 -29.83 -1.59 14.90
N PRO A 65 -30.26 -0.33 15.14
CA PRO A 65 -30.81 0.53 14.09
C PRO A 65 -29.75 1.05 13.11
N ALA A 66 -28.46 0.88 13.41
CA ALA A 66 -27.37 1.32 12.57
C ALA A 66 -27.32 0.55 11.25
N LYS A 67 -27.03 1.26 10.17
CA LYS A 67 -26.77 0.65 8.86
C LYS A 67 -25.28 0.40 8.71
N ILE A 68 -24.88 -0.88 8.69
CA ILE A 68 -23.47 -1.31 8.66
C ILE A 68 -23.10 -1.65 7.21
N TYR A 69 -22.04 -1.00 6.72
CA TYR A 69 -21.49 -1.24 5.39
C TYR A 69 -20.01 -1.64 5.47
N TYR A 70 -19.56 -2.44 4.51
CA TYR A 70 -18.15 -2.75 4.36
C TYR A 70 -17.71 -2.69 2.90
N LYS A 71 -16.48 -2.21 2.67
CA LYS A 71 -15.79 -2.29 1.39
C LYS A 71 -15.13 -3.65 1.26
N TYR A 72 -15.47 -4.38 0.21
CA TYR A 72 -14.90 -5.70 -0.01
C TYR A 72 -13.62 -5.59 -0.84
N GLU A 73 -12.49 -5.57 -0.17
CA GLU A 73 -11.16 -5.42 -0.77
C GLU A 73 -10.55 -6.76 -1.26
N GLY A 74 -11.22 -7.87 -1.03
CA GLY A 74 -10.81 -9.20 -1.50
C GLY A 74 -10.88 -9.40 -3.02
N VAL A 75 -11.47 -8.46 -3.76
CA VAL A 75 -11.52 -8.49 -5.23
C VAL A 75 -10.19 -8.08 -5.90
N SER A 76 -9.26 -7.50 -5.15
CA SER A 76 -7.96 -7.17 -5.70
C SER A 76 -7.15 -8.43 -6.01
N PRO A 77 -6.22 -8.41 -6.99
CA PRO A 77 -5.41 -9.59 -7.35
C PRO A 77 -4.57 -10.17 -6.19
N ALA A 78 -4.28 -9.37 -5.16
CA ALA A 78 -3.59 -9.83 -3.95
C ALA A 78 -4.55 -10.08 -2.76
N GLY A 79 -5.86 -10.10 -3.00
CA GLY A 79 -6.87 -10.41 -1.98
C GLY A 79 -6.98 -9.41 -0.82
N SER A 80 -6.48 -8.19 -0.96
CA SER A 80 -6.50 -7.17 0.09
C SER A 80 -6.46 -5.74 -0.48
N HIS A 81 -6.60 -4.73 0.41
CA HIS A 81 -6.46 -3.31 0.03
C HIS A 81 -5.00 -2.87 -0.22
N LYS A 82 -4.02 -3.65 0.18
CA LYS A 82 -2.59 -3.27 0.16
C LYS A 82 -2.03 -2.96 -1.24
N PRO A 83 -2.50 -3.58 -2.34
CA PRO A 83 -2.09 -3.17 -3.68
C PRO A 83 -2.36 -1.69 -3.97
N ASN A 84 -3.37 -1.09 -3.35
CA ASN A 84 -3.65 0.34 -3.52
C ASN A 84 -2.49 1.25 -3.07
N THR A 85 -1.65 0.78 -2.15
CA THR A 85 -0.44 1.48 -1.71
C THR A 85 0.80 0.96 -2.43
N ALA A 86 0.92 -0.36 -2.63
CA ALA A 86 2.10 -0.96 -3.24
C ALA A 86 2.32 -0.51 -4.70
N ILE A 87 1.24 -0.38 -5.48
CA ILE A 87 1.31 0.02 -6.89
C ILE A 87 1.95 1.41 -7.07
N PRO A 88 1.47 2.50 -6.43
CA PRO A 88 2.11 3.80 -6.60
C PRO A 88 3.52 3.84 -6.02
N GLN A 89 3.80 3.15 -4.92
CA GLN A 89 5.17 3.06 -4.41
C GLN A 89 6.12 2.41 -5.42
N ALA A 90 5.72 1.31 -6.03
CA ALA A 90 6.53 0.66 -7.08
C ALA A 90 6.69 1.58 -8.30
N TYR A 91 5.63 2.25 -8.73
CA TYR A 91 5.67 3.22 -9.83
C TYR A 91 6.72 4.30 -9.60
N TYR A 92 6.66 5.02 -8.49
CA TYR A 92 7.58 6.12 -8.21
C TYR A 92 9.02 5.64 -7.99
N ASN A 93 9.23 4.47 -7.41
CA ASN A 93 10.56 3.87 -7.33
C ASN A 93 11.12 3.53 -8.73
N LYS A 94 10.29 2.98 -9.63
CA LYS A 94 10.70 2.74 -11.02
C LYS A 94 11.08 4.03 -11.74
N GLN A 95 10.28 5.09 -11.58
CA GLN A 95 10.59 6.41 -12.16
C GLN A 95 11.90 6.98 -11.63
N ALA A 96 12.24 6.74 -10.38
CA ALA A 96 13.52 7.11 -9.78
C ALA A 96 14.71 6.21 -10.19
N GLY A 97 14.50 5.23 -11.08
CA GLY A 97 15.54 4.34 -11.58
C GLY A 97 15.89 3.18 -10.66
N VAL A 98 15.15 2.96 -9.60
CA VAL A 98 15.31 1.80 -8.70
C VAL A 98 15.07 0.50 -9.49
N LYS A 99 15.88 -0.52 -9.22
CA LYS A 99 15.79 -1.84 -9.86
C LYS A 99 15.23 -2.92 -8.95
N ARG A 100 15.36 -2.73 -7.63
CA ARG A 100 14.97 -3.71 -6.61
C ARG A 100 14.26 -3.01 -5.47
N LEU A 101 13.12 -3.55 -5.07
CA LEU A 101 12.43 -3.18 -3.84
C LEU A 101 12.68 -4.25 -2.77
N THR A 102 12.87 -3.80 -1.55
CA THR A 102 13.08 -4.69 -0.40
C THR A 102 12.09 -4.34 0.69
N THR A 103 11.44 -5.34 1.25
CA THR A 103 10.47 -5.14 2.33
C THR A 103 10.45 -6.31 3.30
N GLU A 104 9.85 -6.10 4.46
CA GLU A 104 9.42 -7.16 5.34
C GLU A 104 7.92 -7.44 5.18
N THR A 105 7.46 -8.60 5.65
CA THR A 105 6.04 -8.92 5.75
C THR A 105 5.80 -9.86 6.94
N GLY A 106 4.74 -9.60 7.71
CA GLY A 106 4.32 -10.48 8.80
C GLY A 106 3.64 -11.74 8.27
N ALA A 107 2.36 -11.65 7.93
CA ALA A 107 1.55 -12.78 7.44
C ALA A 107 1.50 -12.92 5.90
N GLY A 108 2.34 -12.19 5.16
CA GLY A 108 2.49 -12.34 3.71
C GLY A 108 1.72 -11.33 2.85
N GLN A 109 0.66 -10.69 3.33
CA GLN A 109 -0.19 -9.83 2.50
C GLN A 109 0.54 -8.63 1.88
N TRP A 110 1.44 -7.98 2.64
CA TRP A 110 2.22 -6.87 2.10
C TRP A 110 3.24 -7.36 1.08
N GLY A 111 3.95 -8.45 1.39
CA GLY A 111 4.89 -9.07 0.46
C GLY A 111 4.25 -9.45 -0.86
N SER A 112 3.07 -10.10 -0.82
CA SER A 112 2.29 -10.45 -2.04
C SER A 112 1.87 -9.20 -2.82
N SER A 113 1.46 -8.14 -2.13
CA SER A 113 1.05 -6.89 -2.78
C SER A 113 2.21 -6.17 -3.44
N LEU A 114 3.38 -6.16 -2.80
CA LEU A 114 4.58 -5.55 -3.37
C LEU A 114 5.16 -6.39 -4.52
N ALA A 115 5.11 -7.72 -4.43
CA ALA A 115 5.49 -8.62 -5.51
C ALA A 115 4.61 -8.40 -6.75
N LEU A 116 3.29 -8.27 -6.56
CA LEU A 116 2.35 -7.91 -7.64
C LEU A 116 2.72 -6.55 -8.26
N ALA A 117 2.99 -5.54 -7.43
CA ALA A 117 3.38 -4.21 -7.90
C ALA A 117 4.71 -4.25 -8.67
N GLY A 118 5.68 -5.03 -8.18
CA GLY A 118 6.96 -5.25 -8.88
C GLY A 118 6.77 -5.86 -10.26
N ALA A 119 5.84 -6.81 -10.40
CA ALA A 119 5.53 -7.43 -11.68
C ALA A 119 4.93 -6.43 -12.69
N PHE A 120 4.10 -5.48 -12.26
CA PHE A 120 3.57 -4.44 -13.15
C PHE A 120 4.64 -3.48 -13.69
N PHE A 121 5.71 -3.24 -12.92
CA PHE A 121 6.73 -2.24 -13.26
C PHE A 121 8.11 -2.84 -13.56
N ASP A 122 8.21 -4.15 -13.72
CA ASP A 122 9.47 -4.84 -13.98
C ASP A 122 10.55 -4.47 -12.95
N LEU A 123 10.21 -4.69 -11.66
CA LEU A 123 11.09 -4.49 -10.52
C LEU A 123 11.35 -5.82 -9.83
N GLU A 124 12.58 -6.06 -9.45
CA GLU A 124 12.90 -7.16 -8.55
C GLU A 124 12.33 -6.85 -7.16
N VAL A 125 11.71 -7.83 -6.51
CA VAL A 125 11.17 -7.67 -5.15
C VAL A 125 11.75 -8.73 -4.24
N VAL A 126 12.37 -8.29 -3.15
CA VAL A 126 12.89 -9.16 -2.09
C VAL A 126 12.03 -8.96 -0.84
N VAL A 127 11.43 -10.06 -0.37
CA VAL A 127 10.55 -10.04 0.80
C VAL A 127 11.18 -10.82 1.93
N TYR A 128 11.38 -10.17 3.06
CA TYR A 128 11.82 -10.80 4.30
C TYR A 128 10.60 -11.15 5.15
N MET A 129 10.54 -12.38 5.60
CA MET A 129 9.44 -12.88 6.41
C MET A 129 9.99 -13.58 7.65
N VAL A 130 9.33 -13.39 8.79
CA VAL A 130 9.71 -14.09 10.02
C VAL A 130 9.51 -15.60 9.86
N LYS A 131 10.48 -16.38 10.31
CA LYS A 131 10.51 -17.83 10.12
C LYS A 131 9.22 -18.53 10.59
N VAL A 132 8.67 -18.13 11.73
CA VAL A 132 7.42 -18.70 12.27
C VAL A 132 6.25 -18.54 11.30
N SER A 133 6.11 -17.37 10.67
CA SER A 133 5.03 -17.13 9.69
C SER A 133 5.28 -17.81 8.35
N TYR A 134 6.56 -18.01 7.98
CA TYR A 134 6.94 -18.69 6.73
C TYR A 134 6.67 -20.21 6.79
N GLN A 135 6.69 -20.80 7.98
CA GLN A 135 6.53 -22.25 8.20
C GLN A 135 5.09 -22.69 8.42
N GLN A 136 4.13 -21.76 8.45
CA GLN A 136 2.69 -22.04 8.52
C GLN A 136 2.08 -22.20 7.14
#